data_87e03f5813b372a57aa0548c928ea5a5
#
_entry.id   87e03f5813b372a57aa0548c928ea5a5
#
_cell.length_a   1.000
_cell.length_b   1.000
_cell.length_c   1.000
_cell.angle_alpha   90.00
_cell.angle_beta   90.00
_cell.angle_gamma   90.00
#
_symmetry.space_group_name_H-M   'P 1'
#
loop_
_entity.id
_entity.type
_entity.pdbx_description
1 polymer ?
#
loop_
_entity_poly.entity_id
_entity_poly.type
_entity_poly.pdbx_seq_one_letter_code
_entity_poly.pdbx_strand_id
1 'polypeptide(L)'
;MNVTTNVVFEVLQNSQKKISVMQGGTRSGKTYNVLTWFIVKLLQEKGKTLTICRSSLPSIKGSVMRDFIEILSKYGLYSEEKHNKSENLYFLGGNVVEFVSTDQPQKIRGRKRNYLFINEANEVNYESWMQLALRTTEKIVIDYN
;
A
#
# COMPACT_ATOMS: atom_id res chain seq x y z
N MET A 1 -17.25 -5.92 -6.84
CA MET A 1 -17.13 -5.06 -5.65
C MET A 1 -17.55 -3.64 -6.00
N ASN A 2 -18.57 -3.17 -5.32
CA ASN A 2 -19.03 -1.78 -5.49
C ASN A 2 -18.33 -0.90 -4.45
N VAL A 3 -17.59 0.08 -4.90
CA VAL A 3 -16.75 0.92 -4.06
C VAL A 3 -17.22 2.36 -4.11
N THR A 4 -17.37 2.98 -2.95
CA THR A 4 -17.58 4.42 -2.86
C THR A 4 -16.26 5.10 -3.16
N THR A 5 -16.21 5.89 -4.23
CA THR A 5 -15.01 6.58 -4.65
C THR A 5 -15.04 8.06 -4.27
N ASN A 6 -13.88 8.66 -4.22
CA ASN A 6 -13.72 10.11 -4.04
C ASN A 6 -12.68 10.64 -5.04
N VAL A 7 -12.33 11.92 -4.90
CA VAL A 7 -11.39 12.58 -5.78
C VAL A 7 -10.03 11.86 -5.84
N VAL A 8 -9.54 11.36 -4.69
CA VAL A 8 -8.26 10.64 -4.63
C VAL A 8 -8.32 9.38 -5.48
N PHE A 9 -9.37 8.59 -5.34
CA PHE A 9 -9.54 7.37 -6.14
C PHE A 9 -9.59 7.68 -7.63
N GLU A 10 -10.36 8.69 -8.01
CA GLU A 10 -10.50 9.08 -9.42
C GLU A 10 -9.19 9.57 -10.03
N VAL A 11 -8.42 10.37 -9.27
CA VAL A 11 -7.11 10.84 -9.74
C VAL A 11 -6.18 9.65 -10.00
N LEU A 12 -6.13 8.68 -9.10
CA LEU A 12 -5.31 7.47 -9.28
C LEU A 12 -5.79 6.64 -10.47
N GLN A 13 -7.09 6.47 -10.61
CA GLN A 13 -7.67 5.66 -11.69
C GLN A 13 -7.36 6.25 -13.06
N ASN A 14 -7.31 7.57 -13.18
CA ASN A 14 -7.08 8.26 -14.44
C ASN A 14 -5.60 8.59 -14.70
N SER A 15 -4.72 8.45 -13.70
CA SER A 15 -3.30 8.74 -13.85
C SER A 15 -2.57 7.63 -14.57
N GLN A 16 -1.78 7.97 -15.57
CA GLN A 16 -0.90 7.05 -16.28
C GLN A 16 0.55 7.17 -15.84
N LYS A 17 0.84 8.03 -14.87
CA LYS A 17 2.20 8.24 -14.38
C LYS A 17 2.62 7.13 -13.43
N LYS A 18 3.90 6.78 -13.45
CA LYS A 18 4.45 5.77 -12.54
C LYS A 18 4.37 6.22 -11.08
N ILE A 19 4.61 7.49 -10.81
CA ILE A 19 4.64 8.03 -9.45
C ILE A 19 3.49 9.03 -9.28
N SER A 20 2.66 8.82 -8.27
CA SER A 20 1.62 9.76 -7.86
C SER A 20 1.87 10.18 -6.42
N VAL A 21 1.86 11.48 -6.17
CA VAL A 21 2.10 12.07 -4.85
C VAL A 21 0.81 12.70 -4.35
N MET A 22 0.35 12.27 -3.18
CA MET A 22 -0.88 12.75 -2.55
C MET A 22 -0.55 13.55 -1.30
N GLN A 23 -0.88 14.82 -1.32
CA GLN A 23 -0.72 15.72 -0.17
C GLN A 23 -2.06 16.00 0.47
N GLY A 24 -2.09 16.12 1.79
CA GLY A 24 -3.31 16.51 2.50
C GLY A 24 -3.25 16.16 3.97
N GLY A 25 -4.22 16.66 4.73
CA GLY A 25 -4.32 16.38 6.16
C GLY A 25 -4.72 14.94 6.46
N THR A 26 -4.43 14.50 7.68
CA THR A 26 -4.71 13.13 8.15
C THR A 26 -6.18 12.74 8.05
N ARG A 27 -7.08 13.72 8.06
CA ARG A 27 -8.55 13.48 8.03
C ARG A 27 -9.16 13.56 6.65
N SER A 28 -8.33 13.65 5.59
CA SER A 28 -8.84 13.79 4.21
C SER A 28 -9.34 12.49 3.60
N GLY A 29 -9.21 11.36 4.29
CA GLY A 29 -9.55 10.04 3.74
C GLY A 29 -8.55 9.55 2.69
N LYS A 30 -7.45 10.23 2.55
CA LYS A 30 -6.41 9.99 1.54
C LYS A 30 -5.87 8.56 1.61
N THR A 31 -5.41 8.13 2.77
CA THR A 31 -4.84 6.79 2.97
C THR A 31 -5.87 5.71 2.67
N TYR A 32 -7.08 5.86 3.21
CA TYR A 32 -8.16 4.91 3.00
C TYR A 32 -8.46 4.73 1.51
N ASN A 33 -8.52 5.82 0.77
CA ASN A 33 -8.85 5.77 -0.65
C ASN A 33 -7.72 5.23 -1.51
N VAL A 34 -6.47 5.49 -1.17
CA VAL A 34 -5.31 4.87 -1.84
C VAL A 34 -5.34 3.36 -1.65
N LEU A 35 -5.57 2.90 -0.42
CA LEU A 35 -5.68 1.46 -0.13
C LEU A 35 -6.82 0.81 -0.90
N THR A 36 -7.98 1.47 -0.95
CA THR A 36 -9.12 0.97 -1.70
C THR A 36 -8.79 0.84 -3.18
N TRP A 37 -8.11 1.83 -3.74
CA TRP A 37 -7.68 1.79 -5.14
C TRP A 37 -6.77 0.60 -5.42
N PHE A 38 -5.78 0.34 -4.56
CA PHE A 38 -4.90 -0.80 -4.73
C PHE A 38 -5.65 -2.13 -4.60
N ILE A 39 -6.58 -2.23 -3.66
CA ILE A 39 -7.38 -3.45 -3.50
C ILE A 39 -8.18 -3.74 -4.78
N VAL A 40 -8.86 -2.74 -5.32
CA VAL A 40 -9.61 -2.89 -6.57
C VAL A 40 -8.70 -3.33 -7.71
N LYS A 41 -7.52 -2.71 -7.81
CA LYS A 41 -6.56 -3.04 -8.86
C LYS A 41 -6.08 -4.48 -8.74
N LEU A 42 -5.73 -4.93 -7.53
CA LEU A 42 -5.26 -6.30 -7.32
C LEU A 42 -6.36 -7.34 -7.58
N LEU A 43 -7.61 -7.00 -7.34
CA LEU A 43 -8.72 -7.91 -7.66
C LEU A 43 -8.86 -8.16 -9.17
N GLN A 44 -8.32 -7.28 -10.00
CA GLN A 44 -8.35 -7.39 -11.46
C GLN A 44 -7.09 -8.05 -12.03
N GLU A 45 -6.11 -8.35 -11.20
CA GLU A 45 -4.80 -8.84 -11.62
C GLU A 45 -4.39 -10.08 -10.84
N LYS A 46 -3.33 -10.77 -11.30
CA LYS A 46 -2.76 -11.92 -10.61
C LYS A 46 -1.24 -11.88 -10.70
N GLY A 47 -0.58 -12.48 -9.71
CA GLY A 47 0.87 -12.58 -9.67
C GLY A 47 1.57 -11.27 -9.35
N LYS A 48 0.88 -10.34 -8.74
CA LYS A 48 1.44 -9.03 -8.39
C LYS A 48 1.83 -8.96 -6.93
N THR A 49 2.80 -8.12 -6.63
CA THR A 49 3.21 -7.80 -5.26
C THR A 49 3.02 -6.32 -5.03
N LEU A 50 2.25 -5.99 -3.98
CA LEU A 50 2.12 -4.63 -3.46
C LEU A 50 2.90 -4.54 -2.16
N THR A 51 3.82 -3.59 -2.06
CA THR A 51 4.52 -3.27 -0.81
C THR A 51 3.92 -2.00 -0.23
N ILE A 52 3.47 -2.08 1.02
CA ILE A 52 2.99 -0.94 1.79
C ILE A 52 4.02 -0.64 2.86
N CYS A 53 4.52 0.60 2.87
CA CYS A 53 5.66 0.98 3.68
C CYS A 53 5.37 2.17 4.59
N ARG A 54 5.89 2.11 5.81
CA ARG A 54 6.00 3.22 6.76
C ARG A 54 7.31 3.11 7.53
N SER A 55 7.57 4.09 8.39
CA SER A 55 8.85 4.20 9.11
C SER A 55 9.07 3.09 10.15
N SER A 56 8.00 2.58 10.76
CA SER A 56 8.11 1.56 11.81
C SER A 56 6.96 0.57 11.75
N LEU A 57 7.19 -0.64 12.28
CA LEU A 57 6.16 -1.68 12.33
C LEU A 57 4.97 -1.30 13.25
N PRO A 58 5.18 -0.70 14.44
CA PRO A 58 4.05 -0.22 15.22
C PRO A 58 3.18 0.80 14.49
N SER A 59 3.79 1.70 13.72
CA SER A 59 3.05 2.67 12.91
C SER A 59 2.23 1.97 11.82
N ILE A 60 2.79 0.94 11.19
CA ILE A 60 2.08 0.13 10.19
C ILE A 60 0.85 -0.52 10.83
N LYS A 61 1.04 -1.23 11.93
CA LYS A 61 -0.04 -1.99 12.58
C LYS A 61 -1.14 -1.10 13.14
N GLY A 62 -0.77 0.09 13.63
CA GLY A 62 -1.71 1.03 14.22
C GLY A 62 -2.45 1.91 13.23
N SER A 63 -2.12 1.85 11.95
CA SER A 63 -2.71 2.72 10.95
C SER A 63 -2.98 2.00 9.62
N VAL A 64 -2.01 1.95 8.72
CA VAL A 64 -2.22 1.52 7.34
C VAL A 64 -2.65 0.05 7.23
N MET A 65 -2.08 -0.83 8.04
CA MET A 65 -2.50 -2.24 8.07
C MET A 65 -3.92 -2.39 8.62
N ARG A 66 -4.23 -1.66 9.69
CA ARG A 66 -5.56 -1.65 10.28
C ARG A 66 -6.59 -1.19 9.25
N ASP A 67 -6.33 -0.11 8.54
CA ASP A 67 -7.21 0.41 7.52
C ASP A 67 -7.39 -0.58 6.36
N PHE A 68 -6.31 -1.23 5.94
CA PHE A 68 -6.34 -2.24 4.89
C PHE A 68 -7.28 -3.40 5.27
N ILE A 69 -7.13 -3.93 6.48
CA ILE A 69 -7.97 -5.02 6.97
C ILE A 69 -9.43 -4.58 7.11
N GLU A 70 -9.65 -3.36 7.58
CA GLU A 70 -10.99 -2.79 7.70
C GLU A 70 -11.69 -2.70 6.36
N ILE A 71 -10.99 -2.25 5.32
CA ILE A 71 -11.54 -2.18 3.97
C ILE A 71 -11.89 -3.59 3.46
N LEU A 72 -10.97 -4.54 3.60
CA LEU A 72 -11.25 -5.93 3.19
C LEU A 72 -12.46 -6.49 3.92
N SER A 73 -12.58 -6.23 5.22
CA SER A 73 -13.70 -6.71 6.03
C SER A 73 -15.02 -6.08 5.61
N LYS A 74 -14.99 -4.78 5.32
CA LYS A 74 -16.17 -4.05 4.86
C LYS A 74 -16.77 -4.64 3.58
N TYR A 75 -15.92 -5.11 2.68
CA TYR A 75 -16.37 -5.67 1.39
C TYR A 75 -16.42 -7.21 1.39
N GLY A 76 -16.32 -7.83 2.57
CA GLY A 76 -16.42 -9.29 2.68
C GLY A 76 -15.24 -10.05 2.10
N LEU A 77 -14.08 -9.40 1.98
CA LEU A 77 -12.90 -9.98 1.35
C LEU A 77 -11.88 -10.51 2.36
N TYR A 78 -12.00 -10.16 3.64
CA TYR A 78 -11.01 -10.56 4.63
C TYR A 78 -11.16 -12.02 5.01
N SER A 79 -10.04 -12.73 5.07
CA SER A 79 -9.95 -14.10 5.57
C SER A 79 -8.68 -14.26 6.40
N GLU A 80 -8.83 -14.77 7.62
CA GLU A 80 -7.67 -14.98 8.50
C GLU A 80 -6.65 -15.96 7.93
N GLU A 81 -7.11 -16.96 7.17
CA GLU A 81 -6.22 -17.93 6.52
C GLU A 81 -5.26 -17.28 5.53
N LYS A 82 -5.65 -16.16 4.95
CA LYS A 82 -4.85 -15.42 3.98
C LYS A 82 -3.95 -14.37 4.61
N HIS A 83 -4.06 -14.18 5.91
CA HIS A 83 -3.30 -13.18 6.64
C HIS A 83 -2.19 -13.85 7.45
N ASN A 84 -0.96 -13.78 6.96
CA ASN A 84 0.21 -14.26 7.70
C ASN A 84 0.68 -13.14 8.63
N LYS A 85 0.26 -13.22 9.89
CA LYS A 85 0.52 -12.15 10.88
C LYS A 85 1.98 -12.10 11.31
N SER A 86 2.70 -13.21 11.28
CA SER A 86 4.11 -13.23 11.68
C SER A 86 5.01 -12.61 10.62
N GLU A 87 4.66 -12.74 9.35
CA GLU A 87 5.45 -12.20 8.23
C GLU A 87 4.86 -10.87 7.68
N ASN A 88 3.73 -10.43 8.22
CA ASN A 88 3.04 -9.22 7.77
C ASN A 88 2.69 -9.25 6.27
N LEU A 89 2.10 -10.37 5.85
CA LEU A 89 1.67 -10.61 4.48
C LEU A 89 0.17 -10.85 4.43
N TYR A 90 -0.45 -10.43 3.34
CA TYR A 90 -1.82 -10.80 3.02
C TYR A 90 -1.91 -11.28 1.58
N PHE A 91 -2.57 -12.42 1.36
CA PHE A 91 -2.73 -13.00 0.02
C PHE A 91 -4.13 -12.64 -0.51
N LEU A 92 -4.16 -11.84 -1.58
CA LEU A 92 -5.41 -11.30 -2.15
C LEU A 92 -5.52 -11.69 -3.62
N GLY A 93 -6.40 -12.64 -3.92
CA GLY A 93 -6.74 -12.97 -5.30
C GLY A 93 -5.57 -13.39 -6.19
N GLY A 94 -4.61 -14.14 -5.65
CA GLY A 94 -3.41 -14.54 -6.38
C GLY A 94 -2.29 -13.50 -6.33
N ASN A 95 -2.43 -12.48 -5.51
CA ASN A 95 -1.44 -11.42 -5.31
C ASN A 95 -0.96 -11.42 -3.86
N VAL A 96 0.18 -10.81 -3.62
CA VAL A 96 0.76 -10.66 -2.29
C VAL A 96 0.80 -9.19 -1.91
N VAL A 97 0.27 -8.88 -0.73
CA VAL A 97 0.43 -7.56 -0.10
C VAL A 97 1.38 -7.72 1.07
N GLU A 98 2.50 -7.01 1.04
CA GLU A 98 3.49 -7.05 2.12
C GLU A 98 3.58 -5.69 2.81
N PHE A 99 3.69 -5.73 4.14
CA PHE A 99 3.83 -4.54 4.97
C PHE A 99 5.27 -4.49 5.50
N VAL A 100 6.00 -3.45 5.12
CA VAL A 100 7.43 -3.34 5.39
C VAL A 100 7.74 -1.99 6.04
N SER A 101 8.55 -2.00 7.10
CA SER A 101 9.01 -0.77 7.73
C SER A 101 10.43 -0.42 7.26
N THR A 102 10.73 0.88 7.18
CA THR A 102 12.04 1.34 6.71
C THR A 102 13.17 1.09 7.70
N ASP A 103 12.85 0.70 8.94
CA ASP A 103 13.84 0.26 9.91
C ASP A 103 14.29 -1.19 9.71
N GLN A 104 13.84 -1.84 8.64
CA GLN A 104 14.23 -3.21 8.26
C GLN A 104 14.88 -3.20 6.86
N PRO A 105 16.15 -2.76 6.74
CA PRO A 105 16.79 -2.56 5.43
C PRO A 105 16.84 -3.78 4.54
N GLN A 106 16.99 -4.99 5.11
CA GLN A 106 17.06 -6.21 4.32
C GLN A 106 15.76 -6.52 3.59
N LYS A 107 14.61 -6.16 4.17
CA LYS A 107 13.31 -6.35 3.51
C LYS A 107 13.09 -5.34 2.39
N ILE A 108 13.65 -4.14 2.53
CA ILE A 108 13.56 -3.11 1.52
C ILE A 108 14.33 -3.50 0.27
N ARG A 109 15.52 -4.08 0.43
CA ARG A 109 16.43 -4.40 -0.68
C ARG A 109 16.11 -5.71 -1.40
N GLY A 110 15.38 -6.59 -0.77
CA GLY A 110 15.36 -8.01 -1.13
C GLY A 110 14.53 -8.40 -2.33
N ARG A 111 13.55 -7.60 -2.76
CA ARG A 111 12.57 -8.07 -3.74
C ARG A 111 12.16 -7.00 -4.73
N LYS A 112 11.89 -7.43 -5.96
CA LYS A 112 11.13 -6.63 -6.91
C LYS A 112 9.67 -6.65 -6.50
N ARG A 113 9.00 -5.54 -6.71
CA ARG A 113 7.55 -5.39 -6.50
C ARG A 113 6.93 -4.70 -7.70
N ASN A 114 5.64 -4.94 -7.88
CA ASN A 114 4.89 -4.28 -8.95
C ASN A 114 4.38 -2.92 -8.51
N TYR A 115 3.91 -2.84 -7.26
CA TYR A 115 3.28 -1.65 -6.70
C TYR A 115 3.89 -1.31 -5.36
N LEU A 116 3.98 -0.02 -5.10
CA LEU A 116 4.51 0.51 -3.85
C LEU A 116 3.60 1.63 -3.34
N PHE A 117 3.22 1.54 -2.07
CA PHE A 117 2.55 2.62 -1.37
C PHE A 117 3.41 3.03 -0.17
N ILE A 118 3.87 4.27 -0.16
CA ILE A 118 4.57 4.84 0.99
C ILE A 118 3.61 5.78 1.71
N ASN A 119 3.19 5.37 2.89
CA ASN A 119 2.31 6.13 3.77
C ASN A 119 3.16 6.99 4.70
N GLU A 120 2.80 8.26 4.85
CA GLU A 120 3.56 9.23 5.65
C GLU A 120 5.02 9.32 5.19
N ALA A 121 5.22 9.62 3.92
CA ALA A 121 6.55 9.61 3.29
C ALA A 121 7.52 10.62 3.90
N ASN A 122 7.01 11.64 4.60
CA ASN A 122 7.83 12.59 5.34
C ASN A 122 8.66 11.92 6.46
N GLU A 123 8.28 10.73 6.89
CA GLU A 123 9.01 9.95 7.90
C GLU A 123 10.09 9.04 7.29
N VAL A 124 10.13 8.90 5.97
CA VAL A 124 11.01 7.96 5.26
C VAL A 124 12.22 8.71 4.72
N ASN A 125 13.44 8.18 4.98
CA ASN A 125 14.64 8.81 4.50
C ASN A 125 14.85 8.55 2.99
N TYR A 126 15.70 9.38 2.38
CA TYR A 126 15.92 9.34 0.93
C TYR A 126 16.52 8.00 0.47
N GLU A 127 17.43 7.42 1.24
CA GLU A 127 18.06 6.15 0.87
C GLU A 127 17.04 5.02 0.80
N SER A 128 16.16 4.92 1.80
CA SER A 128 15.08 3.93 1.79
C SER A 128 14.12 4.15 0.62
N TRP A 129 13.76 5.40 0.35
CA TRP A 129 12.96 5.77 -0.81
C TRP A 129 13.59 5.26 -2.11
N MET A 130 14.87 5.53 -2.31
CA MET A 130 15.56 5.12 -3.53
C MET A 130 15.58 3.60 -3.69
N GLN A 131 15.86 2.87 -2.61
CA GLN A 131 15.88 1.41 -2.64
C GLN A 131 14.51 0.82 -3.00
N LEU A 132 13.45 1.38 -2.44
CA LEU A 132 12.09 0.95 -2.73
C LEU A 132 11.70 1.29 -4.17
N ALA A 133 11.96 2.50 -4.61
CA ALA A 133 11.56 2.98 -5.93
C ALA A 133 12.25 2.22 -7.06
N LEU A 134 13.55 1.95 -6.92
CA LEU A 134 14.33 1.24 -7.93
C LEU A 134 13.82 -0.17 -8.19
N ARG A 135 13.19 -0.80 -7.21
CA ARG A 135 12.68 -2.16 -7.31
C ARG A 135 11.18 -2.25 -7.58
N THR A 136 10.55 -1.12 -7.88
CA THR A 136 9.13 -1.06 -8.20
C THR A 136 8.93 -0.92 -9.70
N THR A 137 8.20 -1.85 -10.30
CA THR A 137 8.10 -1.95 -11.76
C THR A 137 6.94 -1.20 -12.39
N GLU A 138 5.82 -0.99 -11.67
CA GLU A 138 4.61 -0.48 -12.33
C GLU A 138 4.12 0.85 -11.75
N LYS A 139 3.78 0.92 -10.46
CA LYS A 139 3.17 2.13 -9.90
C LYS A 139 3.62 2.39 -8.47
N ILE A 140 3.92 3.65 -8.19
CA ILE A 140 4.28 4.13 -6.86
C ILE A 140 3.28 5.20 -6.45
N VAL A 141 2.69 5.06 -5.28
CA VAL A 141 1.86 6.09 -4.67
C VAL A 141 2.51 6.50 -3.35
N ILE A 142 2.61 7.79 -3.14
CA ILE A 142 3.21 8.38 -1.95
C ILE A 142 2.18 9.30 -1.33
N ASP A 143 1.93 9.19 -0.03
CA ASP A 143 1.17 10.21 0.68
C ASP A 143 2.02 10.88 1.75
N TYR A 144 1.71 12.12 2.06
CA TYR A 144 2.35 12.88 3.14
C TYR A 144 1.44 14.02 3.60
N ASN A 145 1.72 14.50 4.79
CA ASN A 145 1.00 15.63 5.37
C ASN A 145 1.77 16.94 5.21
#